data_8c259bc89afbd33b6e1ae329f1396fad
#
_entry.id   8c259bc89afbd33b6e1ae329f1396fad
#
_cell.length_a   1.000
_cell.length_b   1.000
_cell.length_c   1.000
_cell.angle_alpha   90.00
_cell.angle_beta   90.00
_cell.angle_gamma   90.00
#
_symmetry.space_group_name_H-M   'P 1'
#
loop_
_entity.id
_entity.type
_entity.pdbx_description
1 polymer ?
#
loop_
_entity_poly.entity_id
_entity_poly.type
_entity_poly.pdbx_seq_one_letter_code
_entity_poly.pdbx_strand_id
1 'polypeptide(L)'
;YTHWFQPLTETTAEKHDSFVSTVGDGGVILQFTGKELIKSEPDASSFPSGGLRETCAARGYTAWDCTSPAFVKTTDEGTCILCIPAAFTSYTGESLDYKTPLLRSMDAISKEALKALAMFGNTTAKKVTSSVGPEQEYFLIDKKKFAKRTDLKLCGRTLFGAMPPKGQELDDQYFAAIKDKIASYMTELNEELWKYGILAKTQHN
;
A
#
# COMPACT_ATOMS: atom_id res chain seq x y z
N TYR A 1 -14.32 -13.91 7.91
CA TYR A 1 -13.46 -13.07 8.76
C TYR A 1 -13.03 -11.84 7.98
N THR A 2 -12.96 -10.70 8.67
CA THR A 2 -12.40 -9.46 8.13
C THR A 2 -11.22 -9.02 8.96
N HIS A 3 -10.13 -8.69 8.30
CA HIS A 3 -8.91 -8.23 8.92
C HIS A 3 -8.50 -6.88 8.35
N TRP A 4 -7.98 -6.01 9.20
CA TRP A 4 -7.34 -4.77 8.82
C TRP A 4 -5.85 -4.99 8.81
N PHE A 5 -5.23 -4.79 7.66
CA PHE A 5 -3.79 -4.89 7.49
C PHE A 5 -3.16 -3.50 7.44
N GLN A 6 -2.20 -3.28 8.33
CA GLN A 6 -1.40 -2.05 8.32
C GLN A 6 -0.04 -2.35 7.67
N PRO A 7 0.21 -1.88 6.44
CA PRO A 7 1.43 -2.22 5.71
C PRO A 7 2.72 -1.67 6.34
N LEU A 8 2.64 -0.60 7.13
CA LEU A 8 3.82 -0.02 7.79
C LEU A 8 4.37 -0.88 8.93
N THR A 9 3.50 -1.62 9.59
CA THR A 9 3.84 -2.49 10.72
C THR A 9 3.74 -3.97 10.37
N GLU A 10 3.27 -4.29 9.17
CA GLU A 10 3.01 -5.65 8.68
C GLU A 10 2.10 -6.46 9.63
N THR A 11 1.29 -5.76 10.41
CA THR A 11 0.37 -6.38 11.37
C THR A 11 -1.05 -6.41 10.85
N THR A 12 -1.78 -7.43 11.27
CA THR A 12 -3.20 -7.61 10.96
C THR A 12 -3.98 -7.63 12.27
N ALA A 13 -5.05 -6.83 12.33
CA ALA A 13 -5.98 -6.85 13.44
C ALA A 13 -7.33 -7.38 12.95
N GLU A 14 -7.87 -8.37 13.65
CA GLU A 14 -9.24 -8.82 13.42
C GLU A 14 -10.21 -7.74 13.87
N LYS A 15 -11.16 -7.39 13.02
CA LYS A 15 -12.12 -6.33 13.27
C LYS A 15 -13.57 -6.77 13.18
N HIS A 16 -13.84 -7.93 12.63
CA HIS A 16 -15.21 -8.17 12.27
C HIS A 16 -15.61 -9.63 12.06
N ASP A 17 -16.53 -10.06 12.88
CA ASP A 17 -17.25 -11.33 12.72
C ASP A 17 -18.61 -11.13 12.03
N SER A 18 -18.96 -9.95 11.61
CA SER A 18 -20.35 -9.54 11.46
C SER A 18 -20.86 -9.50 10.04
N PHE A 19 -20.47 -10.47 9.24
CA PHE A 19 -21.33 -10.82 8.10
C PHE A 19 -22.46 -11.76 8.52
N VAL A 20 -22.64 -11.95 9.83
CA VAL A 20 -23.69 -12.75 10.45
C VAL A 20 -24.77 -11.81 10.96
N SER A 21 -25.98 -11.96 10.46
CA SER A 21 -27.16 -11.24 10.96
C SER A 21 -28.22 -12.22 11.42
N THR A 22 -28.85 -11.93 12.54
CA THR A 22 -30.00 -12.70 13.02
C THR A 22 -31.28 -12.28 12.28
N VAL A 23 -32.12 -13.21 11.96
CA VAL A 23 -33.47 -12.99 11.40
C VAL A 23 -34.53 -13.30 12.44
N GLY A 24 -35.71 -12.69 12.26
CA GLY A 24 -36.77 -12.67 13.28
C GLY A 24 -37.36 -14.02 13.68
N ASP A 25 -37.03 -15.10 12.98
CA ASP A 25 -37.42 -16.48 13.27
C ASP A 25 -36.37 -17.27 14.06
N GLY A 26 -35.33 -16.57 14.54
CA GLY A 26 -34.19 -17.22 15.25
C GLY A 26 -33.14 -17.81 14.32
N GLY A 27 -33.28 -17.64 13.01
CA GLY A 27 -32.29 -18.04 12.04
C GLY A 27 -31.11 -17.04 11.95
N VAL A 28 -30.09 -17.43 11.21
CA VAL A 28 -28.89 -16.60 10.93
C VAL A 28 -28.66 -16.55 9.44
N ILE A 29 -28.38 -15.37 8.93
CA ILE A 29 -27.92 -15.19 7.55
C ILE A 29 -26.47 -14.70 7.53
N LEU A 30 -25.69 -15.26 6.62
CA LEU A 30 -24.38 -14.78 6.28
C LEU A 30 -24.51 -13.87 5.04
N GLN A 31 -24.13 -12.61 5.20
CA GLN A 31 -24.37 -11.64 4.13
C GLN A 31 -23.15 -10.73 3.97
N PHE A 32 -22.53 -10.81 2.81
CA PHE A 32 -21.46 -9.89 2.42
C PHE A 32 -22.03 -8.77 1.55
N THR A 33 -22.28 -7.62 2.14
CA THR A 33 -22.82 -6.45 1.45
C THR A 33 -22.08 -5.19 1.86
N GLY A 34 -22.15 -4.15 1.01
CA GLY A 34 -21.62 -2.83 1.37
C GLY A 34 -22.27 -2.26 2.64
N LYS A 35 -23.53 -2.60 2.91
CA LYS A 35 -24.24 -2.18 4.12
C LYS A 35 -23.63 -2.81 5.40
N GLU A 36 -23.25 -4.06 5.33
CA GLU A 36 -22.55 -4.72 6.44
C GLU A 36 -21.12 -4.21 6.60
N LEU A 37 -20.43 -3.96 5.50
CA LEU A 37 -19.08 -3.41 5.51
C LEU A 37 -18.99 -2.04 6.18
N ILE A 38 -19.98 -1.16 6.01
CA ILE A 38 -19.98 0.17 6.63
C ILE A 38 -20.42 0.16 8.10
N LYS A 39 -20.96 -0.91 8.61
CA LYS A 39 -21.32 -1.04 10.03
C LYS A 39 -20.11 -1.25 10.93
N SER A 40 -18.99 -1.68 10.38
CA SER A 40 -17.79 -1.85 11.17
C SER A 40 -17.07 -0.53 11.31
N GLU A 41 -16.90 -0.11 12.54
CA GLU A 41 -16.02 1.01 12.90
C GLU A 41 -14.66 0.42 13.30
N PRO A 42 -13.66 0.33 12.40
CA PRO A 42 -12.36 -0.10 12.82
C PRO A 42 -11.78 0.97 13.73
N ASP A 43 -11.49 0.56 14.91
CA ASP A 43 -10.78 1.33 15.89
C ASP A 43 -9.28 1.26 15.58
N ALA A 44 -8.66 2.40 15.28
CA ALA A 44 -7.23 2.48 15.02
C ALA A 44 -6.37 2.00 16.22
N SER A 45 -6.92 1.96 17.42
CA SER A 45 -6.26 1.42 18.62
C SER A 45 -5.94 -0.08 18.51
N SER A 46 -6.50 -0.77 17.55
CA SER A 46 -6.17 -2.18 17.26
C SER A 46 -4.82 -2.38 16.59
N PHE A 47 -4.22 -1.33 16.05
CA PHE A 47 -2.88 -1.39 15.48
C PHE A 47 -1.83 -1.00 16.53
N PRO A 48 -0.69 -1.69 16.60
CA PRO A 48 0.32 -1.47 17.64
C PRO A 48 0.83 -0.03 17.77
N SER A 49 0.88 0.72 16.67
CA SER A 49 1.27 2.13 16.66
C SER A 49 0.10 3.05 16.31
N GLY A 50 -1.09 2.51 16.13
CA GLY A 50 -2.29 3.24 15.74
C GLY A 50 -2.17 4.08 14.49
N GLY A 51 -1.41 3.64 13.49
CA GLY A 51 -1.14 4.41 12.30
C GLY A 51 -0.05 5.46 12.53
N LEU A 52 -0.34 6.72 12.22
CA LEU A 52 0.60 7.85 12.35
C LEU A 52 0.72 8.42 13.76
N ARG A 53 -0.15 8.05 14.67
CA ARG A 53 -0.24 8.61 16.03
C ARG A 53 -0.30 7.50 17.05
N GLU A 54 0.20 7.76 18.24
CA GLU A 54 -0.14 6.96 19.40
C GLU A 54 -1.67 7.03 19.62
N THR A 55 -2.32 5.90 19.46
CA THR A 55 -3.77 5.84 19.39
C THR A 55 -4.42 5.23 20.61
N CYS A 56 -3.76 5.24 21.76
CA CYS A 56 -4.38 4.82 23.01
C CYS A 56 -5.75 5.49 23.24
N ALA A 57 -6.03 6.59 22.55
CA ALA A 57 -7.27 7.34 22.65
C ALA A 57 -7.92 7.71 21.31
N ALA A 58 -7.34 7.34 20.17
CA ALA A 58 -7.89 7.72 18.88
C ALA A 58 -8.79 6.61 18.32
N ARG A 59 -10.06 6.92 18.22
CA ARG A 59 -11.04 6.15 17.45
C ARG A 59 -11.31 6.85 16.14
N GLY A 60 -11.62 6.09 15.09
CA GLY A 60 -11.83 6.68 13.79
C GLY A 60 -12.70 5.84 12.90
N TYR A 61 -12.94 6.39 11.73
CA TYR A 61 -13.67 5.72 10.66
C TYR A 61 -12.73 5.09 9.65
N THR A 62 -13.17 3.98 9.09
CA THR A 62 -12.66 3.50 7.82
C THR A 62 -13.43 4.15 6.69
N ALA A 63 -12.73 4.82 5.80
CA ALA A 63 -13.27 5.29 4.56
C ALA A 63 -12.81 4.38 3.42
N TRP A 64 -13.71 4.01 2.53
CA TRP A 64 -13.36 3.24 1.33
C TRP A 64 -12.63 4.13 0.34
N ASP A 65 -11.52 3.65 -0.17
CA ASP A 65 -10.81 4.34 -1.25
C ASP A 65 -11.39 3.91 -2.60
N CYS A 66 -12.34 4.69 -3.09
CA CYS A 66 -12.95 4.48 -4.39
C CYS A 66 -12.04 4.82 -5.58
N THR A 67 -10.84 5.33 -5.35
CA THR A 67 -9.86 5.66 -6.40
C THR A 67 -8.91 4.50 -6.70
N SER A 68 -8.86 3.52 -5.83
CA SER A 68 -8.04 2.31 -5.97
C SER A 68 -8.92 1.09 -6.23
N PRO A 69 -8.55 0.20 -7.17
CA PRO A 69 -9.32 -1.00 -7.44
C PRO A 69 -9.24 -1.98 -6.26
N ALA A 70 -10.33 -2.65 -5.96
CA ALA A 70 -10.30 -3.87 -5.15
C ALA A 70 -9.66 -5.00 -5.96
N PHE A 71 -8.98 -5.91 -5.31
CA PHE A 71 -8.31 -7.02 -5.97
C PHE A 71 -8.45 -8.32 -5.17
N VAL A 72 -8.30 -9.44 -5.85
CA VAL A 72 -8.35 -10.77 -5.24
C VAL A 72 -6.94 -11.33 -5.17
N LYS A 73 -6.55 -11.72 -3.97
CA LYS A 73 -5.32 -12.48 -3.74
C LYS A 73 -5.68 -13.96 -3.56
N THR A 74 -5.05 -14.83 -4.32
CA THR A 74 -5.16 -16.27 -4.13
C THR A 74 -3.92 -16.79 -3.39
N THR A 75 -4.13 -17.54 -2.33
CA THR A 75 -3.05 -18.20 -1.59
C THR A 75 -2.62 -19.47 -2.30
N ASP A 76 -1.45 -19.99 -1.94
CA ASP A 76 -0.93 -21.28 -2.49
C ASP A 76 -1.88 -22.45 -2.20
N GLU A 77 -2.70 -22.34 -1.16
CA GLU A 77 -3.71 -23.33 -0.79
C GLU A 77 -5.05 -23.16 -1.55
N GLY A 78 -5.12 -22.19 -2.44
CA GLY A 78 -6.30 -21.92 -3.26
C GLY A 78 -7.38 -21.08 -2.57
N THR A 79 -7.12 -20.54 -1.39
CA THR A 79 -8.04 -19.62 -0.71
C THR A 79 -8.02 -18.26 -1.40
N CYS A 80 -9.19 -17.71 -1.66
CA CYS A 80 -9.36 -16.39 -2.25
C CYS A 80 -9.62 -15.33 -1.17
N ILE A 81 -8.84 -14.25 -1.20
CA ILE A 81 -8.97 -13.11 -0.29
C ILE A 81 -9.31 -11.88 -1.11
N LEU A 82 -10.48 -11.28 -0.88
CA LEU A 82 -10.84 -10.00 -1.46
C LEU A 82 -10.19 -8.88 -0.64
N CYS A 83 -9.31 -8.13 -1.29
CA CYS A 83 -8.64 -6.98 -0.71
C CYS A 83 -9.32 -5.69 -1.18
N ILE A 84 -9.85 -4.91 -0.24
CA ILE A 84 -10.55 -3.66 -0.53
C ILE A 84 -9.73 -2.50 0.05
N PRO A 85 -9.21 -1.58 -0.79
CA PRO A 85 -8.47 -0.43 -0.31
C PRO A 85 -9.31 0.47 0.59
N ALA A 86 -8.71 0.93 1.69
CA ALA A 86 -9.34 1.78 2.67
C ALA A 86 -8.36 2.82 3.23
N ALA A 87 -8.89 3.87 3.84
CA ALA A 87 -8.16 4.89 4.55
C ALA A 87 -8.75 5.09 5.95
N PHE A 88 -7.95 5.59 6.89
CA PHE A 88 -8.38 5.85 8.26
C PHE A 88 -8.43 7.34 8.56
N THR A 89 -9.53 7.77 9.16
CA THR A 89 -9.71 9.14 9.66
C THR A 89 -10.27 9.12 11.07
N SER A 90 -9.92 10.11 11.88
CA SER A 90 -10.57 10.33 13.16
C SER A 90 -12.03 10.77 12.99
N TYR A 91 -12.81 10.77 14.05
CA TYR A 91 -14.19 11.29 14.03
C TYR A 91 -14.27 12.77 13.64
N THR A 92 -13.22 13.53 13.89
CA THR A 92 -13.10 14.92 13.47
C THR A 92 -12.52 15.11 12.08
N GLY A 93 -12.21 14.03 11.39
CA GLY A 93 -11.66 14.03 10.03
C GLY A 93 -10.16 14.20 9.94
N GLU A 94 -9.43 14.11 11.04
CA GLU A 94 -7.97 14.10 11.01
C GLU A 94 -7.45 12.79 10.39
N SER A 95 -6.33 12.89 9.72
CA SER A 95 -5.67 11.72 9.13
C SER A 95 -5.07 10.82 10.21
N LEU A 96 -5.38 9.54 10.17
CA LEU A 96 -4.75 8.51 11.00
C LEU A 96 -3.82 7.59 10.19
N ASP A 97 -3.70 7.81 8.89
CA ASP A 97 -2.81 7.09 7.99
C ASP A 97 -2.13 8.01 6.99
N TYR A 98 -1.20 7.47 6.20
CA TYR A 98 -0.52 8.23 5.13
C TYR A 98 -1.37 8.42 3.88
N LYS A 99 -2.37 7.58 3.66
CA LYS A 99 -3.20 7.58 2.46
C LYS A 99 -4.20 8.72 2.45
N THR A 100 -4.77 9.07 3.60
CA THR A 100 -5.75 10.15 3.70
C THR A 100 -5.22 11.51 3.22
N PRO A 101 -4.01 11.96 3.60
CA PRO A 101 -3.43 13.19 3.04
C PRO A 101 -3.23 13.11 1.52
N LEU A 102 -2.80 11.97 1.01
CA LEU A 102 -2.63 11.77 -0.43
C LEU A 102 -3.97 11.93 -1.17
N LEU A 103 -5.02 11.25 -0.73
CA LEU A 103 -6.34 11.33 -1.35
C LEU A 103 -6.90 12.75 -1.31
N ARG A 104 -6.72 13.46 -0.21
CA ARG A 104 -7.12 14.87 -0.08
C ARG A 104 -6.34 15.78 -1.01
N SER A 105 -5.04 15.55 -1.18
CA SER A 105 -4.22 16.32 -2.10
C SER A 105 -4.65 16.11 -3.56
N MET A 106 -5.02 14.88 -3.93
CA MET A 106 -5.56 14.55 -5.25
C MET A 106 -6.88 15.27 -5.54
N ASP A 107 -7.76 15.37 -4.55
CA ASP A 107 -9.01 16.13 -4.68
C ASP A 107 -8.76 17.64 -4.80
N ALA A 108 -7.87 18.16 -3.99
CA ALA A 108 -7.50 19.58 -4.01
C ALA A 108 -6.88 19.98 -5.36
N ILE A 109 -5.91 19.22 -5.86
CA ILE A 109 -5.27 19.54 -7.16
C ILE A 109 -6.28 19.42 -8.30
N SER A 110 -7.20 18.45 -8.26
CA SER A 110 -8.26 18.33 -9.27
C SER A 110 -9.14 19.59 -9.32
N LYS A 111 -9.54 20.09 -8.17
CA LYS A 111 -10.37 21.32 -8.08
C LYS A 111 -9.67 22.54 -8.64
N GLU A 112 -8.42 22.74 -8.30
CA GLU A 112 -7.66 23.90 -8.79
C GLU A 112 -7.29 23.77 -10.29
N ALA A 113 -6.94 22.58 -10.74
CA ALA A 113 -6.66 22.34 -12.15
C ALA A 113 -7.90 22.57 -13.04
N LEU A 114 -9.10 22.21 -12.56
CA LEU A 114 -10.33 22.51 -13.30
C LEU A 114 -10.59 24.02 -13.43
N LYS A 115 -10.28 24.81 -12.39
CA LYS A 115 -10.36 26.29 -12.48
C LYS A 115 -9.38 26.82 -13.53
N ALA A 116 -8.14 26.34 -13.53
CA ALA A 116 -7.15 26.73 -14.54
C ALA A 116 -7.61 26.35 -15.96
N LEU A 117 -8.11 25.13 -16.17
CA LEU A 117 -8.64 24.69 -17.45
C LEU A 117 -9.79 25.57 -17.96
N ALA A 118 -10.67 25.98 -17.04
CA ALA A 118 -11.76 26.90 -17.40
C ALA A 118 -11.26 28.27 -17.89
N MET A 119 -10.17 28.78 -17.31
CA MET A 119 -9.53 30.00 -17.78
C MET A 119 -8.96 29.89 -19.21
N PHE A 120 -8.56 28.68 -19.62
CA PHE A 120 -8.16 28.37 -20.98
C PHE A 120 -9.31 27.95 -21.91
N GLY A 121 -10.56 28.12 -21.47
CA GLY A 121 -11.75 27.86 -22.28
C GLY A 121 -12.22 26.40 -22.26
N ASN A 122 -11.57 25.52 -21.50
CA ASN A 122 -12.05 24.14 -21.34
C ASN A 122 -13.12 24.07 -20.24
N THR A 123 -14.37 23.92 -20.65
CA THR A 123 -15.55 23.81 -19.78
C THR A 123 -16.12 22.40 -19.72
N THR A 124 -15.55 21.45 -20.45
CA THR A 124 -16.05 20.08 -20.56
C THR A 124 -15.41 19.10 -19.59
N ALA A 125 -14.18 19.37 -19.15
CA ALA A 125 -13.48 18.55 -18.17
C ALA A 125 -14.23 18.56 -16.83
N LYS A 126 -14.46 17.36 -16.27
CA LYS A 126 -15.16 17.18 -14.99
C LYS A 126 -14.23 16.79 -13.85
N LYS A 127 -13.06 16.26 -14.19
CA LYS A 127 -12.06 15.79 -13.23
C LYS A 127 -10.67 15.88 -13.84
N VAL A 128 -9.70 16.22 -13.05
CA VAL A 128 -8.28 16.10 -13.38
C VAL A 128 -7.66 15.07 -12.43
N THR A 129 -6.93 14.14 -12.98
CA THR A 129 -6.26 13.08 -12.21
C THR A 129 -4.76 13.27 -12.32
N SER A 130 -4.10 13.32 -11.18
CA SER A 130 -2.65 13.26 -11.12
C SER A 130 -2.19 11.81 -11.22
N SER A 131 -1.06 11.60 -11.85
CA SER A 131 -0.36 10.31 -11.83
C SER A 131 1.00 10.48 -11.20
N VAL A 132 1.49 9.45 -10.55
CA VAL A 132 2.81 9.38 -9.94
C VAL A 132 3.45 8.06 -10.29
N GLY A 133 4.75 8.07 -10.55
CA GLY A 133 5.58 6.88 -10.70
C GLY A 133 6.55 6.79 -9.52
N PRO A 134 6.13 6.24 -8.37
CA PRO A 134 7.04 6.06 -7.26
C PRO A 134 8.12 5.05 -7.63
N GLU A 135 9.35 5.39 -7.27
CA GLU A 135 10.51 4.53 -7.47
C GLU A 135 11.04 4.06 -6.14
N GLN A 136 11.52 2.83 -6.12
CA GLN A 136 12.22 2.27 -4.99
C GLN A 136 13.58 1.76 -5.48
N GLU A 137 14.64 2.35 -4.96
CA GLU A 137 16.00 1.97 -5.28
C GLU A 137 16.53 0.97 -4.26
N TYR A 138 17.18 -0.08 -4.72
CA TYR A 138 17.75 -1.11 -3.86
C TYR A 138 18.91 -1.81 -4.53
N PHE A 139 19.79 -2.38 -3.71
CA PHE A 139 20.87 -3.24 -4.15
C PHE A 139 20.51 -4.70 -3.92
N LEU A 140 20.74 -5.54 -4.92
CA LEU A 140 20.62 -6.99 -4.77
C LEU A 140 21.88 -7.55 -4.11
N ILE A 141 21.69 -8.30 -3.04
CA ILE A 141 22.78 -8.93 -2.29
C ILE A 141 22.53 -10.44 -2.25
N ASP A 142 23.59 -11.22 -2.49
CA ASP A 142 23.52 -12.66 -2.34
C ASP A 142 23.15 -13.03 -0.89
N LYS A 143 22.03 -13.74 -0.71
CA LYS A 143 21.48 -14.09 0.60
C LYS A 143 22.46 -14.89 1.48
N LYS A 144 23.23 -15.80 0.87
CA LYS A 144 24.21 -16.62 1.62
C LYS A 144 25.39 -15.77 2.10
N LYS A 145 25.80 -14.78 1.30
CA LYS A 145 26.86 -13.84 1.69
C LYS A 145 26.34 -12.86 2.73
N PHE A 146 25.14 -12.32 2.58
CA PHE A 146 24.48 -11.46 3.55
C PHE A 146 24.38 -12.13 4.93
N ALA A 147 23.98 -13.40 4.98
CA ALA A 147 23.86 -14.16 6.23
C ALA A 147 25.16 -14.23 7.05
N LYS A 148 26.31 -14.10 6.39
CA LYS A 148 27.65 -14.10 7.02
C LYS A 148 28.14 -12.70 7.43
N ARG A 149 27.39 -11.67 7.09
CA ARG A 149 27.80 -10.27 7.31
C ARG A 149 26.99 -9.66 8.46
N THR A 150 27.59 -9.66 9.65
CA THR A 150 26.97 -9.10 10.85
C THR A 150 26.70 -7.61 10.73
N ASP A 151 27.58 -6.87 10.09
CA ASP A 151 27.43 -5.43 9.83
C ASP A 151 26.19 -5.14 8.96
N LEU A 152 26.00 -5.88 7.87
CA LEU A 152 24.81 -5.73 7.02
C LEU A 152 23.52 -6.10 7.73
N LYS A 153 23.56 -7.15 8.56
CA LYS A 153 22.38 -7.61 9.31
C LYS A 153 21.96 -6.66 10.41
N LEU A 154 22.91 -6.08 11.13
CA LEU A 154 22.64 -5.22 12.28
C LEU A 154 22.52 -3.74 11.92
N CYS A 155 23.29 -3.29 10.94
CA CYS A 155 23.39 -1.85 10.61
C CYS A 155 22.83 -1.50 9.22
N GLY A 156 22.48 -2.48 8.40
CA GLY A 156 22.00 -2.26 7.02
C GLY A 156 23.07 -1.71 6.07
N ARG A 157 24.31 -1.63 6.48
CA ARG A 157 25.43 -1.10 5.67
C ARG A 157 26.76 -1.80 6.00
N THR A 158 27.72 -1.68 5.09
CA THR A 158 29.10 -2.07 5.34
C THR A 158 29.73 -1.12 6.35
N LEU A 159 30.26 -1.64 7.47
CA LEU A 159 31.01 -0.86 8.45
C LEU A 159 32.51 -0.86 8.12
N PHE A 160 33.03 -2.02 7.70
CA PHE A 160 34.43 -2.20 7.35
C PHE A 160 34.52 -2.98 6.04
N GLY A 161 35.49 -2.62 5.22
CA GLY A 161 35.76 -3.30 3.96
C GLY A 161 35.68 -2.39 2.75
N ALA A 162 35.76 -2.99 1.58
CA ALA A 162 35.69 -2.26 0.32
C ALA A 162 34.29 -1.69 0.09
N MET A 163 34.23 -0.51 -0.49
CA MET A 163 33.01 0.05 -1.02
C MET A 163 32.46 -0.84 -2.15
N PRO A 164 31.14 -0.78 -2.42
CA PRO A 164 30.58 -1.47 -3.58
C PRO A 164 31.28 -0.97 -4.87
N PRO A 165 31.38 -1.80 -5.89
CA PRO A 165 32.06 -1.45 -7.16
C PRO A 165 31.37 -0.31 -7.90
N LYS A 166 30.09 -0.04 -7.58
CA LYS A 166 29.32 1.08 -8.09
C LYS A 166 28.64 1.82 -6.93
N GLY A 167 28.73 3.13 -6.98
CA GLY A 167 27.97 4.03 -6.12
C GLY A 167 26.75 4.59 -6.82
N GLN A 168 26.15 5.62 -6.23
CA GLN A 168 25.05 6.40 -6.83
C GLN A 168 25.52 7.76 -7.32
N GLU A 169 26.82 8.00 -7.34
CA GLU A 169 27.40 9.27 -7.75
C GLU A 169 27.42 9.37 -9.27
N LEU A 170 27.00 10.53 -9.78
CA LEU A 170 27.05 10.85 -11.22
C LEU A 170 26.34 9.80 -12.10
N ASP A 171 25.27 9.20 -11.60
CA ASP A 171 24.49 8.17 -12.30
C ASP A 171 25.29 6.92 -12.71
N ASP A 172 26.38 6.64 -12.01
CA ASP A 172 27.28 5.51 -12.31
C ASP A 172 26.56 4.16 -12.34
N GLN A 173 25.54 3.97 -11.50
CA GLN A 173 24.70 2.78 -11.43
C GLN A 173 23.99 2.46 -12.75
N TYR A 174 23.74 3.44 -13.60
CA TYR A 174 23.05 3.22 -14.88
C TYR A 174 23.96 2.71 -16.01
N PHE A 175 25.27 2.78 -15.81
CA PHE A 175 26.25 2.42 -16.83
C PHE A 175 26.77 0.99 -16.68
N ALA A 176 25.89 0.02 -16.83
CA ALA A 176 26.25 -1.40 -16.83
C ALA A 176 25.25 -2.25 -17.58
N ALA A 177 25.71 -3.40 -18.01
CA ALA A 177 24.83 -4.44 -18.57
C ALA A 177 24.02 -5.11 -17.47
N ILE A 178 22.78 -5.45 -17.77
CA ILE A 178 21.94 -6.26 -16.89
C ILE A 178 22.39 -7.72 -17.05
N LYS A 179 22.83 -8.34 -15.96
CA LYS A 179 23.20 -9.77 -15.95
C LYS A 179 21.94 -10.63 -15.97
N ASP A 180 22.00 -11.79 -16.62
CA ASP A 180 20.85 -12.70 -16.77
C ASP A 180 20.14 -13.03 -15.47
N LYS A 181 20.90 -13.27 -14.40
CA LYS A 181 20.33 -13.52 -13.07
C LYS A 181 19.52 -12.33 -12.54
N ILE A 182 19.95 -11.10 -12.83
CA ILE A 182 19.25 -9.88 -12.43
C ILE A 182 18.01 -9.67 -13.31
N ALA A 183 18.13 -9.90 -14.60
CA ALA A 183 16.99 -9.83 -15.53
C ALA A 183 15.89 -10.83 -15.14
N SER A 184 16.26 -12.06 -14.81
CA SER A 184 15.30 -13.06 -14.32
C SER A 184 14.61 -12.63 -13.03
N TYR A 185 15.37 -12.09 -12.07
CA TYR A 185 14.80 -11.54 -10.84
C TYR A 185 13.79 -10.43 -11.13
N MET A 186 14.13 -9.47 -12.00
CA MET A 186 13.25 -8.35 -12.33
C MET A 186 11.96 -8.83 -13.00
N THR A 187 12.04 -9.82 -13.86
CA THR A 187 10.85 -10.41 -14.49
C THR A 187 9.95 -11.06 -13.46
N GLU A 188 10.50 -11.92 -12.62
CA GLU A 188 9.75 -12.61 -11.57
C GLU A 188 9.13 -11.62 -10.56
N LEU A 189 9.88 -10.58 -10.16
CA LEU A 189 9.36 -9.54 -9.28
C LEU A 189 8.17 -8.80 -9.91
N ASN A 190 8.26 -8.43 -11.17
CA ASN A 190 7.16 -7.78 -11.88
C ASN A 190 5.92 -8.68 -11.92
N GLU A 191 6.07 -9.94 -12.26
CA GLU A 191 4.97 -10.90 -12.32
C GLU A 191 4.31 -11.09 -10.96
N GLU A 192 5.10 -11.18 -9.88
CA GLU A 192 4.57 -11.27 -8.53
C GLU A 192 3.79 -10.00 -8.13
N LEU A 193 4.33 -8.83 -8.42
CA LEU A 193 3.64 -7.56 -8.11
C LEU A 193 2.34 -7.39 -8.90
N TRP A 194 2.31 -7.84 -10.15
CA TRP A 194 1.09 -7.77 -10.97
C TRP A 194 -0.04 -8.65 -10.43
N LYS A 195 0.27 -9.75 -9.76
CA LYS A 195 -0.72 -10.58 -9.06
C LYS A 195 -1.46 -9.81 -7.94
N TYR A 196 -0.84 -8.78 -7.42
CA TYR A 196 -1.44 -7.87 -6.42
C TYR A 196 -2.05 -6.61 -7.05
N GLY A 197 -2.13 -6.52 -8.35
CA GLY A 197 -2.63 -5.34 -9.06
C GLY A 197 -1.67 -4.15 -9.04
N ILE A 198 -0.42 -4.35 -8.69
CA ILE A 198 0.62 -3.32 -8.69
C ILE A 198 1.28 -3.29 -10.05
N LEU A 199 1.10 -2.20 -10.79
CA LEU A 199 1.67 -1.99 -12.12
C LEU A 199 3.17 -1.64 -12.02
N ALA A 200 3.95 -2.55 -11.51
CA ALA A 200 5.39 -2.35 -11.39
C ALA A 200 6.12 -2.67 -12.69
N LYS A 201 7.20 -1.96 -12.89
CA LYS A 201 8.15 -2.20 -13.98
C LYS A 201 9.56 -1.98 -13.46
N THR A 202 10.39 -2.98 -13.52
CA THR A 202 11.80 -2.94 -13.11
C THR A 202 12.67 -3.15 -14.33
N GLN A 203 13.61 -2.26 -14.61
CA GLN A 203 14.50 -2.37 -15.77
C GLN A 203 15.84 -1.66 -15.57
N HIS A 204 16.46 -1.84 -14.43
CA HIS A 204 17.79 -1.30 -14.14
C HIS A 204 18.81 -2.38 -13.89
N ASN A 205 20.06 -2.09 -14.24
CA ASN A 205 21.21 -2.88 -13.86
C ASN A 205 21.64 -2.66 -12.40
#